data_f1790a97ce766447d7d427b7e5d1fc57
#
_entry.id   f1790a97ce766447d7d427b7e5d1fc57
#
_cell.length_a   1.000
_cell.length_b   1.000
_cell.length_c   1.000
_cell.angle_alpha   90.00
_cell.angle_beta   90.00
_cell.angle_gamma   90.00
#
_symmetry.space_group_name_H-M   'P 1'
#
loop_
_entity.id
_entity.type
_entity.pdbx_description
1 polymer ?
#
loop_
_entity_poly.entity_id
_entity_poly.type
_entity_poly.pdbx_seq_one_letter_code
_entity_poly.pdbx_strand_id
1 'polypeptide(L)'
;MSKRKAEPIPELIRVLVADRGSVSAGEVAEEAGVTRQAAHYHLVRMVGSAELRRVGAGRGSRYVPDADLDRSYPLEGLEEDRVWDEVVGDVPKLRSAPVNVRSILRYAFTEMLNNAIDHSGGTEARVKVWARDRLSFEINDDGVGAFRHVRERLGLPDDLAALQQLSKGRETTAPDRHSGEGIFFTSKAVDRFELDANRLRWIVDNGRADQAIGDAPEHGGTRVRSDIDPATQRTLEEVFVPFVNEDSLRFDRTVVALALFETEGRFVSRSEAKRLGTRLDRFREAALDFSGIDEVGLAFVDELFRVWAGEHPETPLVPINMSPTVERIVQRAASS
;
A
#
# COMPACT_ATOMS: atom_id res chain seq x y z
N MET A 1 -22.00 -30.86 -38.00
CA MET A 1 -21.56 -29.47 -37.80
C MET A 1 -21.71 -29.12 -36.32
N SER A 2 -20.62 -29.16 -35.58
CA SER A 2 -20.60 -28.87 -34.16
C SER A 2 -20.84 -27.37 -33.93
N LYS A 3 -21.90 -26.99 -33.20
CA LYS A 3 -22.13 -25.62 -32.77
C LYS A 3 -20.96 -25.26 -31.82
N ARG A 4 -20.00 -24.41 -32.26
CA ARG A 4 -19.09 -23.75 -31.36
C ARG A 4 -19.95 -23.05 -30.28
N LYS A 5 -19.74 -23.40 -29.01
CA LYS A 5 -20.33 -22.70 -27.89
C LYS A 5 -19.87 -21.23 -28.04
N ALA A 6 -20.83 -20.30 -28.19
CA ALA A 6 -20.50 -18.89 -28.31
C ALA A 6 -19.70 -18.49 -27.08
N GLU A 7 -18.51 -17.99 -27.28
CA GLU A 7 -17.64 -17.46 -26.23
C GLU A 7 -18.39 -16.31 -25.51
N PRO A 8 -18.33 -16.21 -24.18
CA PRO A 8 -18.98 -15.09 -23.47
C PRO A 8 -18.47 -13.75 -24.01
N ILE A 9 -19.36 -12.80 -24.30
CA ILE A 9 -19.01 -11.50 -24.89
C ILE A 9 -17.85 -10.79 -24.13
N PRO A 10 -17.77 -10.79 -22.79
CA PRO A 10 -16.63 -10.21 -22.09
C PRO A 10 -15.29 -10.87 -22.45
N GLU A 11 -15.26 -12.19 -22.64
CA GLU A 11 -14.03 -12.88 -23.02
C GLU A 11 -13.60 -12.51 -24.44
N LEU A 12 -14.53 -12.48 -25.36
CA LEU A 12 -14.26 -11.98 -26.73
C LEU A 12 -13.72 -10.55 -26.70
N ILE A 13 -14.28 -9.66 -25.86
CA ILE A 13 -13.78 -8.29 -25.72
C ILE A 13 -12.33 -8.29 -25.24
N ARG A 14 -11.96 -9.10 -24.24
CA ARG A 14 -10.57 -9.21 -23.76
C ARG A 14 -9.62 -9.64 -24.87
N VAL A 15 -9.98 -10.66 -25.62
CA VAL A 15 -9.20 -11.14 -26.76
C VAL A 15 -9.01 -10.05 -27.82
N LEU A 16 -10.09 -9.38 -28.21
CA LEU A 16 -10.04 -8.31 -29.22
C LEU A 16 -9.19 -7.10 -28.75
N VAL A 17 -9.30 -6.74 -27.46
CA VAL A 17 -8.51 -5.64 -26.88
C VAL A 17 -7.05 -6.01 -26.77
N ALA A 18 -6.73 -7.25 -26.41
CA ALA A 18 -5.35 -7.74 -26.36
C ALA A 18 -4.69 -7.75 -27.74
N ASP A 19 -5.43 -8.17 -28.77
CA ASP A 19 -4.94 -8.24 -30.17
C ASP A 19 -4.80 -6.85 -30.81
N ARG A 20 -5.81 -5.98 -30.63
CA ARG A 20 -5.93 -4.71 -31.38
C ARG A 20 -5.54 -3.46 -30.55
N GLY A 21 -5.24 -3.61 -29.26
CA GLY A 21 -4.97 -2.53 -28.32
C GLY A 21 -6.19 -1.69 -27.95
N SER A 22 -7.26 -1.71 -28.76
CA SER A 22 -8.50 -0.98 -28.52
C SER A 22 -9.65 -1.51 -29.35
N VAL A 23 -10.89 -1.37 -28.85
CA VAL A 23 -12.12 -1.74 -29.57
C VAL A 23 -13.17 -0.65 -29.47
N SER A 24 -14.08 -0.61 -30.45
CA SER A 24 -15.33 0.15 -30.40
C SER A 24 -16.53 -0.77 -30.18
N ALA A 25 -17.65 -0.22 -29.77
CA ALA A 25 -18.89 -1.00 -29.64
C ALA A 25 -19.39 -1.58 -30.97
N GLY A 26 -19.02 -0.97 -32.11
CA GLY A 26 -19.34 -1.47 -33.43
C GLY A 26 -18.54 -2.73 -33.77
N GLU A 27 -17.23 -2.70 -33.58
CA GLU A 27 -16.33 -3.83 -33.83
C GLU A 27 -16.69 -5.04 -32.95
N VAL A 28 -16.96 -4.82 -31.67
CA VAL A 28 -17.41 -5.89 -30.75
C VAL A 28 -18.76 -6.47 -31.20
N ALA A 29 -19.70 -5.64 -31.65
CA ALA A 29 -21.01 -6.08 -32.09
C ALA A 29 -20.91 -6.98 -33.35
N GLU A 30 -20.04 -6.60 -34.28
CA GLU A 30 -19.78 -7.36 -35.51
C GLU A 30 -19.14 -8.72 -35.19
N GLU A 31 -18.08 -8.75 -34.41
CA GLU A 31 -17.36 -9.98 -34.04
C GLU A 31 -18.21 -10.95 -33.19
N ALA A 32 -19.00 -10.40 -32.27
CA ALA A 32 -19.87 -11.21 -31.38
C ALA A 32 -21.21 -11.60 -32.04
N GLY A 33 -21.58 -11.04 -33.19
CA GLY A 33 -22.88 -11.25 -33.81
C GLY A 33 -24.06 -10.72 -32.97
N VAL A 34 -23.85 -9.61 -32.22
CA VAL A 34 -24.87 -9.01 -31.34
C VAL A 34 -25.19 -7.56 -31.77
N THR A 35 -26.19 -6.96 -31.14
CA THR A 35 -26.49 -5.55 -31.38
C THR A 35 -25.40 -4.66 -30.78
N ARG A 36 -25.16 -3.47 -31.38
CA ARG A 36 -24.24 -2.48 -30.85
C ARG A 36 -24.60 -2.06 -29.42
N GLN A 37 -25.88 -2.05 -29.06
CA GLN A 37 -26.35 -1.75 -27.71
C GLN A 37 -25.93 -2.83 -26.71
N ALA A 38 -26.04 -4.13 -27.08
CA ALA A 38 -25.59 -5.24 -26.26
C ALA A 38 -24.06 -5.20 -26.05
N ALA A 39 -23.29 -4.99 -27.13
CA ALA A 39 -21.84 -4.80 -27.02
C ALA A 39 -21.46 -3.63 -26.11
N HIS A 40 -22.14 -2.48 -26.28
CA HIS A 40 -21.92 -1.29 -25.45
C HIS A 40 -22.22 -1.57 -23.96
N TYR A 41 -23.28 -2.31 -23.64
CA TYR A 41 -23.60 -2.70 -22.26
C TYR A 41 -22.44 -3.47 -21.61
N HIS A 42 -21.84 -4.44 -22.29
CA HIS A 42 -20.70 -5.18 -21.77
C HIS A 42 -19.45 -4.29 -21.62
N LEU A 43 -19.16 -3.42 -22.60
CA LEU A 43 -18.04 -2.47 -22.52
C LEU A 43 -18.18 -1.50 -21.35
N VAL A 44 -19.39 -0.96 -21.10
CA VAL A 44 -19.65 -0.09 -19.94
C VAL A 44 -19.47 -0.83 -18.61
N ARG A 45 -19.90 -2.08 -18.52
CA ARG A 45 -19.66 -2.91 -17.33
C ARG A 45 -18.16 -3.14 -17.10
N MET A 46 -17.39 -3.42 -18.14
CA MET A 46 -15.94 -3.61 -18.05
C MET A 46 -15.21 -2.29 -17.69
N VAL A 47 -15.76 -1.14 -18.07
CA VAL A 47 -15.28 0.17 -17.56
C VAL A 47 -15.61 0.32 -16.07
N GLY A 48 -16.81 -0.09 -15.65
CA GLY A 48 -17.22 -0.07 -14.25
C GLY A 48 -16.41 -1.00 -13.33
N SER A 49 -15.88 -2.10 -13.88
CA SER A 49 -14.99 -3.03 -13.16
C SER A 49 -13.50 -2.69 -13.30
N ALA A 50 -13.15 -1.53 -13.88
CA ALA A 50 -11.78 -1.09 -14.13
C ALA A 50 -10.93 -2.12 -14.94
N GLU A 51 -11.57 -2.89 -15.84
CA GLU A 51 -10.89 -3.71 -16.85
C GLU A 51 -10.55 -2.89 -18.09
N LEU A 52 -11.45 -1.97 -18.45
CA LEU A 52 -11.30 -1.08 -19.60
C LEU A 52 -11.50 0.36 -19.19
N ARG A 53 -10.92 1.28 -19.98
CA ARG A 53 -11.26 2.69 -19.95
C ARG A 53 -11.75 3.16 -21.30
N ARG A 54 -12.64 4.15 -21.28
CA ARG A 54 -13.15 4.79 -22.49
C ARG A 54 -12.25 5.96 -22.89
N VAL A 55 -11.85 5.99 -24.17
CA VAL A 55 -11.09 7.09 -24.77
C VAL A 55 -11.92 7.71 -25.88
N GLY A 56 -11.94 9.06 -25.95
CA GLY A 56 -12.74 9.82 -26.89
C GLY A 56 -14.22 9.95 -26.50
N ALA A 57 -15.01 10.58 -27.35
CA ALA A 57 -16.40 10.86 -27.11
C ALA A 57 -17.29 10.51 -28.32
N GLY A 58 -18.58 10.30 -28.08
CA GLY A 58 -19.58 10.05 -29.08
C GLY A 58 -19.31 8.80 -29.92
N ARG A 59 -19.49 8.89 -31.25
CA ARG A 59 -19.33 7.76 -32.17
C ARG A 59 -17.89 7.30 -32.33
N GLY A 60 -16.89 8.13 -32.01
CA GLY A 60 -15.47 7.83 -32.05
C GLY A 60 -14.90 7.24 -30.76
N SER A 61 -15.74 6.92 -29.76
CA SER A 61 -15.28 6.31 -28.52
C SER A 61 -14.66 4.95 -28.76
N ARG A 62 -13.45 4.75 -28.22
CA ARG A 62 -12.78 3.46 -28.15
C ARG A 62 -12.61 3.02 -26.71
N TYR A 63 -12.48 1.73 -26.51
CA TYR A 63 -12.24 1.10 -25.21
C TYR A 63 -10.87 0.44 -25.28
N VAL A 64 -10.02 0.78 -24.32
CA VAL A 64 -8.65 0.28 -24.20
C VAL A 64 -8.48 -0.37 -22.82
N PRO A 65 -7.46 -1.20 -22.60
CA PRO A 65 -7.16 -1.70 -21.26
C PRO A 65 -7.09 -0.55 -20.24
N ASP A 66 -7.60 -0.76 -19.03
CA ASP A 66 -7.47 0.26 -18.01
C ASP A 66 -6.02 0.39 -17.56
N ALA A 67 -5.33 -0.72 -17.29
CA ALA A 67 -3.90 -0.74 -17.01
C ALA A 67 -3.08 -0.80 -18.33
N ASP A 68 -1.85 -0.25 -18.28
CA ASP A 68 -0.89 -0.35 -19.38
C ASP A 68 -0.22 -1.74 -19.39
N LEU A 69 -0.17 -2.42 -18.21
CA LEU A 69 0.16 -3.83 -18.04
C LEU A 69 -0.82 -4.44 -17.03
N ASP A 70 -1.31 -5.65 -17.30
CA ASP A 70 -2.13 -6.45 -16.38
C ASP A 70 -1.79 -7.92 -16.62
N ARG A 71 -1.05 -8.53 -15.68
CA ARG A 71 -0.50 -9.89 -15.81
C ARG A 71 -0.50 -10.62 -14.49
N SER A 72 -0.81 -11.92 -14.52
CA SER A 72 -0.71 -12.83 -13.39
C SER A 72 0.58 -13.63 -13.44
N TYR A 73 1.15 -13.88 -12.28
CA TYR A 73 2.37 -14.66 -12.12
C TYR A 73 2.16 -15.74 -11.05
N PRO A 74 2.49 -17.01 -11.31
CA PRO A 74 2.55 -18.02 -10.26
C PRO A 74 3.66 -17.65 -9.26
N LEU A 75 3.39 -17.77 -7.96
CA LEU A 75 4.35 -17.38 -6.91
C LEU A 75 5.48 -18.41 -6.74
N GLU A 76 5.24 -19.69 -7.09
CA GLU A 76 6.24 -20.74 -6.97
C GLU A 76 7.46 -20.49 -7.87
N GLY A 77 8.63 -20.29 -7.26
CA GLY A 77 9.88 -20.01 -7.98
C GLY A 77 9.94 -18.67 -8.69
N LEU A 78 9.04 -17.73 -8.34
CA LEU A 78 9.04 -16.39 -8.90
C LEU A 78 10.23 -15.58 -8.35
N GLU A 79 10.91 -14.85 -9.24
CA GLU A 79 12.00 -13.92 -8.91
C GLU A 79 11.51 -12.49 -9.18
N GLU A 80 11.47 -11.66 -8.14
CA GLU A 80 10.90 -10.31 -8.21
C GLU A 80 11.65 -9.37 -9.16
N ASP A 81 12.97 -9.48 -9.21
CA ASP A 81 13.81 -8.68 -10.12
C ASP A 81 13.52 -9.01 -11.59
N ARG A 82 13.29 -10.28 -11.90
CA ARG A 82 12.89 -10.71 -13.25
C ARG A 82 11.55 -10.13 -13.65
N VAL A 83 10.57 -10.16 -12.74
CA VAL A 83 9.24 -9.56 -13.01
C VAL A 83 9.37 -8.05 -13.21
N TRP A 84 10.19 -7.37 -12.40
CA TRP A 84 10.46 -5.95 -12.58
C TRP A 84 11.06 -5.64 -13.96
N ASP A 85 12.04 -6.41 -14.41
CA ASP A 85 12.69 -6.21 -15.70
C ASP A 85 11.71 -6.44 -16.87
N GLU A 86 10.81 -7.43 -16.76
CA GLU A 86 9.71 -7.66 -17.72
C GLU A 86 8.76 -6.45 -17.76
N VAL A 87 8.32 -5.96 -16.59
CA VAL A 87 7.42 -4.79 -16.47
C VAL A 87 8.04 -3.54 -17.10
N VAL A 88 9.31 -3.26 -16.82
CA VAL A 88 10.02 -2.11 -17.42
C VAL A 88 10.22 -2.29 -18.93
N GLY A 89 10.44 -3.52 -19.38
CA GLY A 89 10.51 -3.88 -20.80
C GLY A 89 9.22 -3.57 -21.57
N ASP A 90 8.09 -3.91 -20.96
CA ASP A 90 6.75 -3.82 -21.57
C ASP A 90 6.09 -2.42 -21.41
N VAL A 91 6.55 -1.59 -20.44
CA VAL A 91 5.99 -0.25 -20.16
C VAL A 91 7.02 0.85 -20.48
N PRO A 92 7.03 1.41 -21.71
CA PRO A 92 8.06 2.37 -22.15
C PRO A 92 8.21 3.62 -21.26
N LYS A 93 7.13 4.12 -20.69
CA LYS A 93 7.18 5.28 -19.78
C LYS A 93 7.91 4.99 -18.48
N LEU A 94 7.81 3.76 -17.93
CA LEU A 94 8.62 3.33 -16.79
C LEU A 94 10.10 3.30 -17.14
N ARG A 95 10.43 2.75 -18.31
CA ARG A 95 11.83 2.70 -18.77
C ARG A 95 12.46 4.09 -18.96
N SER A 96 11.67 5.07 -19.43
CA SER A 96 12.11 6.45 -19.66
C SER A 96 11.97 7.38 -18.44
N ALA A 97 11.46 6.89 -17.32
CA ALA A 97 11.31 7.68 -16.10
C ALA A 97 12.68 8.10 -15.53
N PRO A 98 12.76 9.23 -14.79
CA PRO A 98 13.99 9.64 -14.09
C PRO A 98 14.56 8.53 -13.21
N VAL A 99 15.88 8.53 -13.03
CA VAL A 99 16.61 7.47 -12.31
C VAL A 99 16.11 7.32 -10.87
N ASN A 100 15.92 8.43 -10.15
CA ASN A 100 15.40 8.44 -8.79
C ASN A 100 13.98 7.82 -8.72
N VAL A 101 13.11 8.18 -9.64
CA VAL A 101 11.73 7.62 -9.73
C VAL A 101 11.76 6.12 -9.99
N ARG A 102 12.60 5.66 -10.92
CA ARG A 102 12.76 4.23 -11.20
C ARG A 102 13.33 3.48 -10.01
N SER A 103 14.29 4.06 -9.29
CA SER A 103 14.87 3.46 -8.08
C SER A 103 13.81 3.29 -6.98
N ILE A 104 12.97 4.32 -6.76
CA ILE A 104 11.86 4.25 -5.80
C ILE A 104 10.85 3.18 -6.21
N LEU A 105 10.42 3.19 -7.49
CA LEU A 105 9.44 2.22 -7.98
C LEU A 105 9.99 0.79 -7.97
N ARG A 106 11.27 0.58 -8.34
CA ARG A 106 11.89 -0.75 -8.26
C ARG A 106 11.88 -1.26 -6.82
N TYR A 107 12.39 -0.45 -5.89
CA TYR A 107 12.39 -0.79 -4.47
C TYR A 107 10.99 -1.16 -3.98
N ALA A 108 10.02 -0.26 -4.17
CA ALA A 108 8.64 -0.48 -3.74
C ALA A 108 8.02 -1.73 -4.38
N PHE A 109 8.25 -1.95 -5.67
CA PHE A 109 7.72 -3.09 -6.42
C PHE A 109 8.31 -4.41 -5.94
N THR A 110 9.65 -4.49 -5.86
CA THR A 110 10.34 -5.73 -5.44
C THR A 110 10.01 -6.08 -3.99
N GLU A 111 9.97 -5.11 -3.07
CA GLU A 111 9.56 -5.36 -1.67
C GLU A 111 8.12 -5.90 -1.58
N MET A 112 7.18 -5.31 -2.32
CA MET A 112 5.78 -5.75 -2.26
C MET A 112 5.57 -7.10 -2.96
N LEU A 113 6.29 -7.38 -4.04
CA LEU A 113 6.23 -8.69 -4.68
C LEU A 113 6.88 -9.79 -3.82
N ASN A 114 8.01 -9.48 -3.16
CA ASN A 114 8.63 -10.39 -2.18
C ASN A 114 7.69 -10.71 -1.02
N ASN A 115 6.93 -9.73 -0.53
CA ASN A 115 5.93 -10.01 0.50
C ASN A 115 4.84 -10.99 0.00
N ALA A 116 4.44 -10.89 -1.26
CA ALA A 116 3.51 -11.86 -1.85
C ALA A 116 4.15 -13.26 -1.97
N ILE A 117 5.41 -13.35 -2.41
CA ILE A 117 6.14 -14.61 -2.59
C ILE A 117 6.37 -15.31 -1.23
N ASP A 118 6.89 -14.58 -0.24
CA ASP A 118 7.38 -15.20 1.00
C ASP A 118 6.34 -15.29 2.12
N HIS A 119 5.31 -14.45 2.09
CA HIS A 119 4.43 -14.26 3.25
C HIS A 119 2.93 -14.41 2.96
N SER A 120 2.50 -14.40 1.70
CA SER A 120 1.07 -14.47 1.40
C SER A 120 0.47 -15.85 1.69
N GLY A 121 1.25 -16.92 1.49
CA GLY A 121 0.74 -18.29 1.46
C GLY A 121 -0.21 -18.54 0.27
N GLY A 122 -0.23 -17.64 -0.71
CA GLY A 122 -1.00 -17.74 -1.93
C GLY A 122 -0.31 -18.54 -3.02
N THR A 123 -0.94 -18.59 -4.18
CA THR A 123 -0.44 -19.31 -5.36
C THR A 123 -0.14 -18.40 -6.54
N GLU A 124 -0.74 -17.22 -6.59
CA GLU A 124 -0.65 -16.28 -7.70
C GLU A 124 -0.57 -14.83 -7.19
N ALA A 125 0.21 -14.00 -7.89
CA ALA A 125 0.16 -12.55 -7.77
C ALA A 125 -0.21 -11.93 -9.12
N ARG A 126 -1.18 -11.03 -9.12
CA ARG A 126 -1.56 -10.21 -10.27
C ARG A 126 -0.91 -8.85 -10.16
N VAL A 127 -0.17 -8.47 -11.20
CA VAL A 127 0.53 -7.19 -11.32
C VAL A 127 -0.20 -6.32 -12.34
N LYS A 128 -0.55 -5.10 -11.94
CA LYS A 128 -1.05 -4.07 -12.85
C LYS A 128 -0.16 -2.83 -12.79
N VAL A 129 0.01 -2.16 -13.93
CA VAL A 129 0.79 -0.93 -14.04
C VAL A 129 0.01 0.11 -14.83
N TRP A 130 0.04 1.34 -14.36
CA TRP A 130 -0.48 2.52 -15.04
C TRP A 130 0.64 3.54 -15.19
N ALA A 131 0.89 3.95 -16.42
CA ALA A 131 1.94 4.90 -16.76
C ALA A 131 1.36 6.10 -17.52
N ARG A 132 0.64 6.97 -16.80
CA ARG A 132 -0.06 8.14 -17.36
C ARG A 132 0.58 9.43 -16.85
N ASP A 133 -0.20 10.29 -16.19
CA ASP A 133 0.31 11.50 -15.53
C ASP A 133 1.11 11.14 -14.27
N ARG A 134 0.73 10.04 -13.63
CA ARG A 134 1.47 9.38 -12.55
C ARG A 134 1.92 7.99 -13.00
N LEU A 135 2.98 7.51 -12.40
CA LEU A 135 3.41 6.12 -12.52
C LEU A 135 2.89 5.35 -11.30
N SER A 136 2.16 4.27 -11.57
CA SER A 136 1.50 3.51 -10.52
C SER A 136 1.64 2.02 -10.80
N PHE A 137 1.75 1.24 -9.75
CA PHE A 137 1.60 -0.22 -9.84
C PHE A 137 0.64 -0.72 -8.75
N GLU A 138 0.06 -1.88 -9.00
CA GLU A 138 -0.74 -2.65 -8.05
C GLU A 138 -0.28 -4.10 -8.09
N ILE A 139 -0.05 -4.68 -6.92
CA ILE A 139 0.22 -6.10 -6.73
C ILE A 139 -0.88 -6.65 -5.85
N ASN A 140 -1.52 -7.72 -6.32
CA ASN A 140 -2.61 -8.38 -5.60
C ASN A 140 -2.35 -9.88 -5.56
N ASP A 141 -2.09 -10.44 -4.38
CA ASP A 141 -1.96 -11.88 -4.16
C ASP A 141 -3.31 -12.52 -3.77
N ASP A 142 -3.39 -13.82 -3.86
CA ASP A 142 -4.53 -14.65 -3.49
C ASP A 142 -4.38 -15.34 -2.12
N GLY A 143 -3.48 -14.85 -1.26
CA GLY A 143 -3.11 -15.46 0.00
C GLY A 143 -4.03 -15.14 1.18
N VAL A 144 -3.48 -15.22 2.40
CA VAL A 144 -4.25 -15.06 3.66
C VAL A 144 -4.50 -13.61 4.05
N GLY A 145 -3.81 -12.66 3.42
CA GLY A 145 -3.86 -11.24 3.74
C GLY A 145 -2.85 -10.81 4.81
N ALA A 146 -2.16 -9.70 4.57
CA ALA A 146 -1.03 -9.24 5.36
C ALA A 146 -1.36 -9.02 6.84
N PHE A 147 -2.52 -8.43 7.15
CA PHE A 147 -2.86 -8.13 8.55
C PHE A 147 -3.13 -9.39 9.35
N ARG A 148 -3.87 -10.36 8.79
CA ARG A 148 -4.10 -11.66 9.44
C ARG A 148 -2.80 -12.41 9.63
N HIS A 149 -1.94 -12.45 8.61
CA HIS A 149 -0.63 -13.11 8.71
C HIS A 149 0.20 -12.55 9.88
N VAL A 150 0.30 -11.21 9.99
CA VAL A 150 1.02 -10.54 11.08
C VAL A 150 0.33 -10.75 12.44
N ARG A 151 -1.00 -10.64 12.50
CA ARG A 151 -1.77 -10.91 13.73
C ARG A 151 -1.48 -12.28 14.29
N GLU A 152 -1.60 -13.31 13.47
CA GLU A 152 -1.40 -14.71 13.89
C GLU A 152 0.05 -14.97 14.33
N ARG A 153 1.00 -14.43 13.59
CA ARG A 153 2.42 -14.59 13.88
C ARG A 153 2.88 -13.90 15.16
N LEU A 154 2.33 -12.74 15.47
CA LEU A 154 2.70 -11.93 16.63
C LEU A 154 1.76 -12.14 17.84
N GLY A 155 0.70 -12.94 17.70
CA GLY A 155 -0.29 -13.15 18.76
C GLY A 155 -1.10 -11.89 19.09
N LEU A 156 -1.40 -11.05 18.09
CA LEU A 156 -2.11 -9.80 18.29
C LEU A 156 -3.63 -10.03 18.39
N PRO A 157 -4.37 -9.13 19.07
CA PRO A 157 -5.80 -9.32 19.33
C PRO A 157 -6.67 -9.28 18.08
N ASP A 158 -6.32 -8.44 17.10
CA ASP A 158 -7.10 -8.22 15.88
C ASP A 158 -6.25 -7.74 14.71
N ASP A 159 -6.84 -7.66 13.51
CA ASP A 159 -6.17 -7.23 12.28
C ASP A 159 -5.82 -5.74 12.31
N LEU A 160 -6.55 -4.91 13.06
CA LEU A 160 -6.22 -3.50 13.25
C LEU A 160 -4.93 -3.34 14.05
N ALA A 161 -4.75 -4.12 15.11
CA ALA A 161 -3.49 -4.14 15.86
C ALA A 161 -2.29 -4.56 14.98
N ALA A 162 -2.50 -5.50 14.05
CA ALA A 162 -1.49 -5.91 13.08
C ALA A 162 -1.12 -4.76 12.10
N LEU A 163 -2.11 -4.06 11.56
CA LEU A 163 -1.90 -2.87 10.74
C LEU A 163 -1.09 -1.81 11.50
N GLN A 164 -1.48 -1.53 12.75
CA GLN A 164 -0.80 -0.57 13.61
C GLN A 164 0.66 -0.96 13.90
N GLN A 165 0.97 -2.26 14.03
CA GLN A 165 2.36 -2.71 14.14
C GLN A 165 3.14 -2.52 12.84
N LEU A 166 2.56 -2.89 11.68
CA LEU A 166 3.19 -2.68 10.38
C LEU A 166 3.50 -1.20 10.11
N SER A 167 2.64 -0.28 10.53
CA SER A 167 2.86 1.16 10.38
C SER A 167 4.04 1.72 11.17
N LYS A 168 4.50 1.02 12.22
CA LYS A 168 5.71 1.37 12.98
C LYS A 168 7.00 0.90 12.31
N GLY A 169 6.95 -0.10 11.43
CA GLY A 169 8.10 -0.76 10.82
C GLY A 169 8.75 -1.83 11.73
N ARG A 170 9.86 -2.42 11.25
CA ARG A 170 10.62 -3.51 11.91
C ARG A 170 9.80 -4.76 12.28
N GLU A 171 8.73 -5.03 11.55
CA GLU A 171 7.92 -6.22 11.76
C GLU A 171 8.21 -7.22 10.64
N THR A 172 9.05 -8.20 10.92
CA THR A 172 9.29 -9.33 10.01
C THR A 172 8.83 -10.64 10.62
N THR A 173 8.25 -11.46 9.76
CA THR A 173 7.89 -12.84 10.07
C THR A 173 9.00 -13.83 9.66
N ALA A 174 10.04 -13.34 8.96
CA ALA A 174 11.20 -14.12 8.49
C ALA A 174 12.50 -13.32 8.72
N PRO A 175 12.98 -13.15 9.98
CA PRO A 175 14.13 -12.32 10.31
C PRO A 175 15.44 -12.76 9.64
N ASP A 176 15.55 -14.03 9.24
CA ASP A 176 16.72 -14.58 8.54
C ASP A 176 16.77 -14.19 7.05
N ARG A 177 15.67 -13.68 6.49
CA ARG A 177 15.54 -13.35 5.07
C ARG A 177 15.25 -11.87 4.83
N HIS A 178 14.48 -11.23 5.74
CA HIS A 178 13.98 -9.86 5.57
C HIS A 178 14.08 -9.07 6.87
N SER A 179 14.39 -7.78 6.75
CA SER A 179 14.45 -6.84 7.88
C SER A 179 13.07 -6.51 8.48
N GLY A 180 11.99 -6.81 7.76
CA GLY A 180 10.62 -6.41 8.11
C GLY A 180 10.31 -4.93 7.88
N GLU A 181 11.07 -4.31 7.01
CA GLU A 181 11.07 -2.86 6.76
C GLU A 181 10.37 -2.51 5.44
N GLY A 182 10.17 -3.49 4.54
CA GLY A 182 9.72 -3.29 3.17
C GLY A 182 8.39 -2.52 3.06
N ILE A 183 7.35 -2.94 3.79
CA ILE A 183 6.05 -2.25 3.79
C ILE A 183 6.19 -0.82 4.34
N PHE A 184 6.92 -0.67 5.46
CA PHE A 184 7.14 0.63 6.09
C PHE A 184 7.83 1.60 5.13
N PHE A 185 8.99 1.24 4.58
CA PHE A 185 9.74 2.12 3.69
C PHE A 185 9.03 2.34 2.35
N THR A 186 8.36 1.33 1.79
CA THR A 186 7.52 1.52 0.61
C THR A 186 6.45 2.57 0.86
N SER A 187 5.78 2.52 2.03
CA SER A 187 4.77 3.51 2.39
C SER A 187 5.31 4.95 2.49
N LYS A 188 6.61 5.13 2.79
CA LYS A 188 7.27 6.44 2.87
C LYS A 188 7.91 6.88 1.54
N ALA A 189 8.30 5.93 0.69
CA ALA A 189 9.05 6.23 -0.53
C ALA A 189 8.17 6.76 -1.66
N VAL A 190 6.96 6.25 -1.82
CA VAL A 190 6.01 6.67 -2.86
C VAL A 190 5.17 7.85 -2.41
N ASP A 191 4.52 8.57 -3.34
CA ASP A 191 3.67 9.71 -2.97
C ASP A 191 2.36 9.25 -2.33
N ARG A 192 1.79 8.15 -2.83
CA ARG A 192 0.61 7.52 -2.25
C ARG A 192 0.80 6.01 -2.20
N PHE A 193 0.60 5.47 -1.03
CA PHE A 193 0.60 4.04 -0.74
C PHE A 193 -0.77 3.62 -0.25
N GLU A 194 -1.27 2.48 -0.72
CA GLU A 194 -2.54 1.90 -0.29
C GLU A 194 -2.35 0.40 -0.12
N LEU A 195 -2.68 -0.13 1.06
CA LEU A 195 -2.64 -1.56 1.37
C LEU A 195 -4.02 -2.00 1.86
N ASP A 196 -4.65 -2.90 1.11
CA ASP A 196 -5.91 -3.54 1.45
C ASP A 196 -5.65 -5.00 1.81
N ALA A 197 -6.11 -5.42 2.96
CA ALA A 197 -6.16 -6.82 3.38
C ALA A 197 -7.20 -7.02 4.48
N ASN A 198 -7.82 -8.20 4.54
CA ASN A 198 -8.67 -8.62 5.66
C ASN A 198 -9.75 -7.58 6.02
N ARG A 199 -10.36 -6.95 5.00
CA ARG A 199 -11.40 -5.90 5.11
C ARG A 199 -10.93 -4.56 5.67
N LEU A 200 -9.63 -4.37 5.88
CA LEU A 200 -9.04 -3.11 6.28
C LEU A 200 -8.23 -2.50 5.13
N ARG A 201 -8.22 -1.18 5.09
CA ARG A 201 -7.44 -0.36 4.17
C ARG A 201 -6.55 0.58 4.95
N TRP A 202 -5.26 0.57 4.65
CA TRP A 202 -4.30 1.56 5.12
C TRP A 202 -3.85 2.43 3.96
N ILE A 203 -4.00 3.74 4.10
CA ILE A 203 -3.59 4.74 3.11
C ILE A 203 -2.53 5.62 3.73
N VAL A 204 -1.45 5.88 3.00
CA VAL A 204 -0.44 6.90 3.29
C VAL A 204 -0.37 7.84 2.10
N ASP A 205 -0.59 9.14 2.33
CA ASP A 205 -0.47 10.21 1.34
C ASP A 205 0.68 11.13 1.75
N ASN A 206 1.88 10.86 1.25
CA ASN A 206 3.09 11.63 1.59
C ASN A 206 3.06 13.05 0.98
N GLY A 207 2.25 13.28 -0.06
CA GLY A 207 2.06 14.61 -0.62
C GLY A 207 1.27 15.54 0.31
N ARG A 208 0.43 14.97 1.16
CA ARG A 208 -0.38 15.68 2.16
C ARG A 208 0.11 15.50 3.58
N ALA A 209 1.15 14.68 3.78
CA ALA A 209 1.61 14.21 5.09
C ALA A 209 0.47 13.62 5.94
N ASP A 210 -0.39 12.79 5.33
CA ASP A 210 -1.61 12.25 5.91
C ASP A 210 -1.64 10.73 5.85
N GLN A 211 -2.28 10.09 6.84
CA GLN A 211 -2.49 8.65 6.88
C GLN A 211 -3.90 8.36 7.40
N ALA A 212 -4.52 7.33 6.81
CA ALA A 212 -5.87 6.92 7.20
C ALA A 212 -6.03 5.41 7.22
N ILE A 213 -6.92 4.95 8.09
CA ILE A 213 -7.43 3.58 8.10
C ILE A 213 -8.91 3.62 7.74
N GLY A 214 -9.35 2.70 6.92
CA GLY A 214 -10.74 2.57 6.51
C GLY A 214 -11.11 1.12 6.21
N ASP A 215 -12.36 0.93 5.80
CA ASP A 215 -12.85 -0.36 5.35
C ASP A 215 -12.39 -0.64 3.90
N ALA A 216 -12.01 -1.88 3.64
CA ALA A 216 -11.76 -2.40 2.30
C ALA A 216 -12.86 -3.39 1.90
N PRO A 217 -13.16 -3.54 0.59
CA PRO A 217 -13.94 -4.66 0.11
C PRO A 217 -13.32 -5.98 0.54
N GLU A 218 -14.15 -6.98 0.79
CA GLU A 218 -13.65 -8.33 1.06
C GLU A 218 -13.07 -8.92 -0.23
N HIS A 219 -11.79 -9.26 -0.18
CA HIS A 219 -11.10 -10.01 -1.23
C HIS A 219 -10.10 -10.98 -0.58
N GLY A 220 -9.70 -12.03 -1.29
CA GLY A 220 -8.60 -12.89 -0.84
C GLY A 220 -7.26 -12.17 -0.94
N GLY A 221 -6.35 -12.47 -0.02
CA GLY A 221 -4.98 -11.99 -0.07
C GLY A 221 -4.77 -10.53 0.32
N THR A 222 -3.70 -9.97 -0.23
CA THR A 222 -3.29 -8.57 -0.03
C THR A 222 -3.25 -7.84 -1.35
N ARG A 223 -3.78 -6.63 -1.38
CA ARG A 223 -3.66 -5.70 -2.50
C ARG A 223 -2.82 -4.50 -2.07
N VAL A 224 -1.72 -4.26 -2.75
CA VAL A 224 -0.89 -3.07 -2.55
C VAL A 224 -0.91 -2.24 -3.82
N ARG A 225 -1.16 -0.94 -3.67
CA ARG A 225 -1.05 0.04 -4.73
C ARG A 225 -0.10 1.16 -4.33
N SER A 226 0.77 1.54 -5.26
CA SER A 226 1.74 2.62 -5.10
C SER A 226 1.64 3.58 -6.28
N ASP A 227 1.61 4.88 -5.99
CA ASP A 227 1.56 5.95 -6.98
C ASP A 227 2.72 6.93 -6.75
N ILE A 228 3.40 7.36 -7.82
CA ILE A 228 4.48 8.34 -7.76
C ILE A 228 4.36 9.36 -8.91
N ASP A 229 4.64 10.63 -8.62
CA ASP A 229 4.78 11.68 -9.62
C ASP A 229 6.13 11.52 -10.34
N PRO A 230 6.17 11.35 -11.68
CA PRO A 230 7.42 11.25 -12.41
C PRO A 230 8.29 12.52 -12.34
N ALA A 231 7.74 13.66 -11.89
CA ALA A 231 8.47 14.90 -11.69
C ALA A 231 9.10 15.04 -10.29
N THR A 232 8.85 14.10 -9.38
CA THR A 232 9.40 14.14 -8.02
C THR A 232 10.93 14.18 -8.03
N GLN A 233 11.51 14.98 -7.13
CA GLN A 233 12.96 15.02 -6.90
C GLN A 233 13.39 14.11 -5.74
N ARG A 234 12.45 13.49 -5.04
CA ARG A 234 12.70 12.59 -3.89
C ARG A 234 13.62 11.44 -4.30
N THR A 235 14.50 11.06 -3.39
CA THR A 235 15.39 9.89 -3.55
C THR A 235 15.14 8.85 -2.45
N LEU A 236 15.57 7.60 -2.66
CA LEU A 236 15.50 6.57 -1.61
C LEU A 236 16.37 6.93 -0.40
N GLU A 237 17.53 7.56 -0.61
CA GLU A 237 18.40 7.99 0.47
C GLU A 237 17.70 8.98 1.40
N GLU A 238 17.03 10.00 0.84
CA GLU A 238 16.26 10.97 1.62
C GLU A 238 15.11 10.33 2.40
N VAL A 239 14.53 9.24 1.88
CA VAL A 239 13.49 8.48 2.56
C VAL A 239 14.05 7.67 3.72
N PHE A 240 15.24 7.09 3.59
CA PHE A 240 15.81 6.19 4.60
C PHE A 240 16.57 6.91 5.72
N VAL A 241 17.29 7.99 5.39
CA VAL A 241 18.13 8.73 6.33
C VAL A 241 17.46 9.08 7.66
N PRO A 242 16.18 9.54 7.72
CA PRO A 242 15.53 9.87 8.99
C PRO A 242 15.36 8.68 9.95
N PHE A 243 15.38 7.45 9.43
CA PHE A 243 15.06 6.23 10.16
C PHE A 243 16.29 5.36 10.45
N VAL A 244 17.42 5.66 9.81
CA VAL A 244 18.65 4.87 9.89
C VAL A 244 19.64 5.55 10.82
N ASN A 245 20.33 4.77 11.64
CA ASN A 245 21.42 5.26 12.46
C ASN A 245 22.67 5.48 11.56
N GLU A 246 23.30 6.66 11.64
CA GLU A 246 24.45 7.03 10.80
C GLU A 246 25.67 6.12 11.01
N ASP A 247 25.89 5.61 12.22
CA ASP A 247 27.03 4.78 12.58
C ASP A 247 26.85 3.30 12.20
N SER A 248 25.65 2.77 12.42
CA SER A 248 25.36 1.33 12.23
C SER A 248 24.68 1.00 10.91
N LEU A 249 24.16 2.00 10.21
CA LEU A 249 23.30 1.88 9.01
C LEU A 249 22.08 0.97 9.25
N ARG A 250 21.64 0.87 10.52
CA ARG A 250 20.47 0.06 10.89
C ARG A 250 19.25 0.95 11.03
N PHE A 251 18.10 0.41 10.63
CA PHE A 251 16.80 0.99 10.92
C PHE A 251 16.52 0.84 12.42
N ASP A 252 16.72 1.88 13.20
CA ASP A 252 16.53 1.88 14.65
C ASP A 252 15.72 3.08 15.17
N ARG A 253 15.18 3.90 14.26
CA ARG A 253 14.26 5.00 14.55
C ARG A 253 12.93 4.79 13.86
N THR A 254 11.83 5.18 14.49
CA THR A 254 10.51 5.14 13.87
C THR A 254 9.75 6.44 14.07
N VAL A 255 8.79 6.71 13.18
CA VAL A 255 7.80 7.78 13.31
C VAL A 255 6.41 7.16 13.32
N VAL A 256 5.74 7.23 14.46
CA VAL A 256 4.41 6.66 14.67
C VAL A 256 3.36 7.76 14.55
N ALA A 257 2.52 7.68 13.51
CA ALA A 257 1.39 8.58 13.36
C ALA A 257 0.28 8.19 14.36
N LEU A 258 0.05 9.02 15.38
CA LEU A 258 -0.96 8.74 16.41
C LEU A 258 -2.36 8.56 15.81
N ALA A 259 -2.70 9.29 14.75
CA ALA A 259 -3.99 9.19 14.08
C ALA A 259 -4.39 7.75 13.70
N LEU A 260 -3.42 6.85 13.44
CA LEU A 260 -3.68 5.43 13.17
C LEU A 260 -4.07 4.62 14.41
N PHE A 261 -3.91 5.17 15.61
CA PHE A 261 -4.22 4.52 16.89
C PHE A 261 -5.47 5.11 17.56
N GLU A 262 -6.05 6.13 16.95
CA GLU A 262 -7.24 6.81 17.45
C GLU A 262 -8.44 5.88 17.41
N THR A 263 -9.11 5.74 18.54
CA THR A 263 -10.41 5.05 18.66
C THR A 263 -11.42 6.03 19.23
N GLU A 264 -12.59 6.15 18.61
CA GLU A 264 -13.67 7.04 19.05
C GLU A 264 -13.32 8.56 19.14
N GLY A 265 -12.35 9.01 18.35
CA GLY A 265 -12.02 10.44 18.21
C GLY A 265 -11.22 11.08 19.34
N ARG A 266 -10.63 10.31 20.27
CA ARG A 266 -9.85 10.86 21.39
C ARG A 266 -8.83 9.89 21.95
N PHE A 267 -7.64 10.38 22.27
CA PHE A 267 -6.62 9.67 23.07
C PHE A 267 -6.81 9.98 24.55
N VAL A 268 -7.65 9.22 25.25
CA VAL A 268 -7.98 9.51 26.66
C VAL A 268 -7.56 8.42 27.64
N SER A 269 -7.34 7.18 27.19
CA SER A 269 -7.17 6.03 28.08
C SER A 269 -5.73 5.51 28.15
N ARG A 270 -5.40 4.90 29.31
CA ARG A 270 -4.14 4.16 29.50
C ARG A 270 -4.03 2.95 28.55
N SER A 271 -5.14 2.31 28.21
CA SER A 271 -5.13 1.17 27.29
C SER A 271 -4.73 1.55 25.87
N GLU A 272 -5.10 2.74 25.40
CA GLU A 272 -4.64 3.28 24.11
C GLU A 272 -3.15 3.56 24.13
N ALA A 273 -2.64 4.15 25.23
CA ALA A 273 -1.21 4.39 25.44
C ALA A 273 -0.41 3.07 25.43
N LYS A 274 -0.88 2.05 26.14
CA LYS A 274 -0.25 0.71 26.14
C LYS A 274 -0.23 0.07 24.77
N ARG A 275 -1.32 0.17 24.03
CA ARG A 275 -1.41 -0.34 22.65
C ARG A 275 -0.42 0.38 21.72
N LEU A 276 -0.30 1.71 21.86
CA LEU A 276 0.68 2.50 21.12
C LEU A 276 2.10 2.13 21.53
N GLY A 277 2.39 1.99 22.81
CA GLY A 277 3.71 1.62 23.37
C GLY A 277 4.15 0.19 23.01
N THR A 278 3.21 -0.69 22.62
CA THR A 278 3.53 -2.09 22.30
C THR A 278 4.62 -2.17 21.24
N ARG A 279 5.75 -2.86 21.56
CA ARG A 279 6.90 -3.10 20.69
C ARG A 279 7.67 -1.84 20.24
N LEU A 280 7.49 -0.68 20.86
CA LEU A 280 8.34 0.49 20.61
C LEU A 280 9.76 0.32 21.18
N ASP A 281 9.92 -0.50 22.20
CA ASP A 281 11.20 -0.92 22.81
C ASP A 281 12.20 -1.56 21.83
N ARG A 282 11.74 -1.92 20.64
CA ARG A 282 12.60 -2.42 19.53
C ARG A 282 13.38 -1.34 18.82
N PHE A 283 12.99 -0.09 18.99
CA PHE A 283 13.64 1.05 18.36
C PHE A 283 14.54 1.75 19.39
N ARG A 284 15.61 2.36 18.90
CA ARG A 284 16.44 3.23 19.71
C ARG A 284 15.77 4.57 20.01
N GLU A 285 14.87 5.00 19.13
CA GLU A 285 14.10 6.24 19.25
C GLU A 285 12.75 6.09 18.56
N ALA A 286 11.68 6.57 19.18
CA ALA A 286 10.37 6.61 18.57
C ALA A 286 9.82 8.04 18.57
N ALA A 287 9.71 8.66 17.41
CA ALA A 287 9.00 9.91 17.24
C ALA A 287 7.49 9.65 17.21
N LEU A 288 6.75 10.37 18.03
CA LEU A 288 5.30 10.29 18.15
C LEU A 288 4.68 11.50 17.45
N ASP A 289 4.10 11.27 16.29
CA ASP A 289 3.54 12.33 15.46
C ASP A 289 2.09 12.63 15.85
N PHE A 290 1.89 13.83 16.39
CA PHE A 290 0.59 14.37 16.83
C PHE A 290 -0.13 15.16 15.73
N SER A 291 0.28 15.08 14.47
CA SER A 291 -0.41 15.73 13.37
C SER A 291 -1.90 15.36 13.36
N GLY A 292 -2.77 16.38 13.31
CA GLY A 292 -4.21 16.19 13.33
C GLY A 292 -4.83 15.84 14.69
N ILE A 293 -4.03 15.79 15.78
CA ILE A 293 -4.50 15.52 17.13
C ILE A 293 -4.61 16.84 17.91
N ASP A 294 -5.82 17.26 18.20
CA ASP A 294 -6.10 18.52 18.91
C ASP A 294 -6.16 18.36 20.43
N GLU A 295 -6.56 17.19 20.93
CA GLU A 295 -6.76 16.92 22.34
C GLU A 295 -6.21 15.54 22.74
N VAL A 296 -5.62 15.47 23.93
CA VAL A 296 -5.17 14.21 24.56
C VAL A 296 -5.53 14.19 26.05
N GLY A 297 -5.88 13.01 26.55
CA GLY A 297 -6.18 12.82 27.98
C GLY A 297 -4.93 12.71 28.84
N LEU A 298 -4.98 13.25 30.06
CA LEU A 298 -3.88 13.15 31.04
C LEU A 298 -3.47 11.69 31.31
N ALA A 299 -4.43 10.75 31.36
CA ALA A 299 -4.16 9.34 31.61
C ALA A 299 -3.39 8.67 30.47
N PHE A 300 -3.65 9.06 29.22
CA PHE A 300 -2.90 8.60 28.03
C PHE A 300 -1.46 9.12 28.09
N VAL A 301 -1.29 10.42 28.30
CA VAL A 301 0.03 11.07 28.30
C VAL A 301 0.88 10.59 29.49
N ASP A 302 0.30 10.46 30.66
CA ASP A 302 0.97 9.92 31.86
C ASP A 302 1.45 8.49 31.66
N GLU A 303 0.60 7.62 31.12
CA GLU A 303 0.96 6.23 30.85
C GLU A 303 2.10 6.12 29.83
N LEU A 304 2.12 6.97 28.81
CA LEU A 304 3.10 6.89 27.74
C LEU A 304 4.43 7.58 28.10
N PHE A 305 4.39 8.83 28.56
CA PHE A 305 5.60 9.64 28.76
C PHE A 305 6.22 9.51 30.14
N ARG A 306 5.47 9.00 31.14
CA ARG A 306 6.01 8.73 32.47
C ARG A 306 6.16 7.25 32.75
N VAL A 307 5.09 6.43 32.59
CA VAL A 307 5.13 5.01 32.95
C VAL A 307 5.95 4.24 31.94
N TRP A 308 5.51 4.21 30.67
CA TRP A 308 6.19 3.47 29.63
C TRP A 308 7.63 3.95 29.40
N ALA A 309 7.84 5.26 29.31
CA ALA A 309 9.19 5.82 29.13
C ALA A 309 10.11 5.53 30.32
N GLY A 310 9.57 5.46 31.55
CA GLY A 310 10.32 5.06 32.75
C GLY A 310 10.70 3.57 32.73
N GLU A 311 9.89 2.72 32.15
CA GLU A 311 10.16 1.28 31.96
C GLU A 311 11.14 1.00 30.80
N HIS A 312 11.26 1.93 29.83
CA HIS A 312 12.11 1.78 28.63
C HIS A 312 13.02 3.00 28.40
N PRO A 313 13.94 3.29 29.33
CA PRO A 313 14.81 4.47 29.26
C PRO A 313 15.77 4.46 28.05
N GLU A 314 16.00 3.29 27.46
CA GLU A 314 16.81 3.11 26.24
C GLU A 314 16.10 3.54 24.96
N THR A 315 14.77 3.74 24.99
CA THR A 315 13.96 4.15 23.84
C THR A 315 13.25 5.47 24.12
N PRO A 316 13.91 6.63 23.93
CA PRO A 316 13.29 7.92 24.10
C PRO A 316 12.10 8.12 23.16
N LEU A 317 11.01 8.64 23.74
CA LEU A 317 9.84 9.07 22.97
C LEU A 317 9.97 10.56 22.65
N VAL A 318 9.97 10.89 21.36
CA VAL A 318 10.11 12.26 20.86
C VAL A 318 8.77 12.73 20.31
N PRO A 319 7.99 13.55 21.05
CA PRO A 319 6.74 14.09 20.50
C PRO A 319 7.03 15.16 19.44
N ILE A 320 6.37 15.05 18.29
CA ILE A 320 6.48 15.98 17.15
C ILE A 320 5.11 16.45 16.69
N ASN A 321 5.06 17.60 16.04
CA ASN A 321 3.86 18.19 15.42
C ASN A 321 2.68 18.38 16.40
N MET A 322 2.97 18.71 17.66
CA MET A 322 1.95 18.94 18.68
C MET A 322 1.23 20.27 18.49
N SER A 323 -0.08 20.28 18.71
CA SER A 323 -0.81 21.52 18.93
C SER A 323 -0.37 22.18 20.26
N PRO A 324 -0.52 23.52 20.44
CA PRO A 324 -0.16 24.19 21.69
C PRO A 324 -0.89 23.63 22.93
N THR A 325 -2.05 23.02 22.74
CA THR A 325 -2.82 22.38 23.81
C THR A 325 -2.20 21.05 24.21
N VAL A 326 -1.88 20.21 23.23
CA VAL A 326 -1.23 18.91 23.43
C VAL A 326 0.16 19.11 24.07
N GLU A 327 0.95 20.06 23.57
CA GLU A 327 2.28 20.36 24.07
C GLU A 327 2.28 20.68 25.58
N ARG A 328 1.37 21.52 26.04
CA ARG A 328 1.24 21.84 27.48
C ARG A 328 0.93 20.62 28.34
N ILE A 329 0.11 19.71 27.82
CA ILE A 329 -0.27 18.48 28.55
C ILE A 329 0.91 17.52 28.61
N VAL A 330 1.62 17.32 27.50
CA VAL A 330 2.81 16.45 27.43
C VAL A 330 3.94 16.98 28.31
N GLN A 331 4.26 18.28 28.27
CA GLN A 331 5.29 18.90 29.10
C GLN A 331 4.99 18.74 30.62
N ARG A 332 3.73 18.86 31.02
CA ARG A 332 3.32 18.66 32.41
C ARG A 332 3.55 17.21 32.86
N ALA A 333 3.26 16.22 32.05
CA ALA A 333 3.45 14.80 32.41
C ALA A 333 4.93 14.40 32.44
N ALA A 334 5.74 14.94 31.53
CA ALA A 334 7.18 14.68 31.48
C ALA A 334 7.95 15.34 32.65
N SER A 335 7.35 16.33 33.35
CA SER A 335 7.95 17.04 34.48
C SER A 335 7.53 16.50 35.85
N SER A 336 6.64 15.52 35.92
CA SER A 336 6.09 14.90 37.11
C SER A 336 6.73 13.55 37.42
#